data_bfe2841f4673b53f33d2e265c2fdcdd3
#
_entry.id   bfe2841f4673b53f33d2e265c2fdcdd3
#
_cell.length_a   1.000
_cell.length_b   1.000
_cell.length_c   1.000
_cell.angle_alpha   90.00
_cell.angle_beta   90.00
_cell.angle_gamma   90.00
#
_symmetry.space_group_name_H-M   'P 1'
#
loop_
_entity.id
_entity.type
_entity.pdbx_description
1 polymer ?
#
loop_
_entity_poly.entity_id
_entity_poly.type
_entity_poly.pdbx_seq_one_letter_code
_entity_poly.pdbx_strand_id
1 'polypeptide(L)'
;MATTIQQLHPVAQLPLILGVLRRLEVATVIDQLIPPHPAHGLSCGRGVESLVLAILDGHHALYKGGRRLEDRGLLTLLQPGLTRAALNDYRLGHILDALFAANLNKVFGAMALKALEVYAIPVPWLHQDTTTIALYGAYEDEPQTPGAPRPAYGHSKDGRNDLKQVLLSLGVSGDGGVPLRLGVRDGNRSDSVETPVAIAECLALGLEGVRGIVADSKAYSRRTLGVCMEHKIDLITLVPRTCVIRQELEAWGRQQPALPLLVEKPGRTQDEVPRRWHGQSVLRAVEVEYSDGRVAQEEVRFVVVHSSQLAQQQAQSYAAAQAKEAEAVADHIKRVHARWFACVADADAAMAEYEGRGPGRRGRRPRPWRYHAVRYRLVTDTRRTRRARRGRPAKMDPPPLESGYRLAVEVEALANAEEDNGWTVLATTVSGESGADVEILQAYQDQNTTVEPGFRWIKNPAAIAPVWLEKPERIAALAMLTVLGLLVYS
;
A
#
# COMPACT_ATOMS: atom_id res chain seq x y z
N MET A 1 -14.29 -57.77 6.92
CA MET A 1 -14.73 -56.74 7.91
C MET A 1 -15.48 -55.67 7.16
N ALA A 2 -16.74 -55.44 7.50
CA ALA A 2 -17.49 -54.33 6.87
C ALA A 2 -17.05 -53.01 7.55
N THR A 3 -16.51 -52.10 6.74
CA THR A 3 -16.13 -50.78 7.22
C THR A 3 -17.41 -49.97 7.34
N THR A 4 -17.81 -49.61 8.56
CA THR A 4 -18.94 -48.73 8.82
C THR A 4 -18.46 -47.28 8.77
N ILE A 5 -18.98 -46.47 7.84
CA ILE A 5 -18.73 -45.01 7.82
C ILE A 5 -19.49 -44.40 8.99
N GLN A 6 -18.76 -43.89 9.98
CA GLN A 6 -19.36 -43.27 11.16
C GLN A 6 -19.70 -41.80 10.93
N GLN A 7 -18.86 -41.06 10.20
CA GLN A 7 -19.06 -39.63 9.92
C GLN A 7 -18.28 -39.19 8.68
N LEU A 8 -18.84 -38.26 7.91
CA LEU A 8 -18.21 -37.59 6.79
C LEU A 8 -17.95 -36.12 7.13
N HIS A 9 -16.73 -35.65 6.89
CA HIS A 9 -16.36 -34.26 7.10
C HIS A 9 -15.89 -33.57 5.81
N PRO A 10 -16.32 -32.33 5.52
CA PRO A 10 -15.84 -31.57 4.37
C PRO A 10 -14.45 -30.94 4.71
N VAL A 11 -13.38 -31.71 4.54
CA VAL A 11 -12.01 -31.30 4.94
C VAL A 11 -11.37 -30.26 4.02
N ALA A 12 -11.88 -30.08 2.79
CA ALA A 12 -11.33 -29.16 1.78
C ALA A 12 -9.80 -29.31 1.60
N GLN A 13 -9.04 -28.22 1.47
CA GLN A 13 -7.58 -28.20 1.32
C GLN A 13 -6.81 -28.38 2.64
N LEU A 14 -7.48 -28.40 3.80
CA LEU A 14 -6.82 -28.34 5.11
C LEU A 14 -5.86 -29.49 5.41
N PRO A 15 -6.10 -30.76 5.00
CA PRO A 15 -5.11 -31.81 5.15
C PRO A 15 -3.82 -31.58 4.36
N LEU A 16 -3.89 -30.95 3.18
CA LEU A 16 -2.71 -30.56 2.40
C LEU A 16 -1.92 -29.49 3.12
N ILE A 17 -2.60 -28.45 3.63
CA ILE A 17 -2.01 -27.38 4.43
C ILE A 17 -1.33 -27.96 5.67
N LEU A 18 -1.98 -28.88 6.38
CA LEU A 18 -1.38 -29.55 7.54
C LEU A 18 -0.14 -30.37 7.12
N GLY A 19 -0.15 -30.95 5.93
CA GLY A 19 1.00 -31.63 5.35
C GLY A 19 2.19 -30.70 5.15
N VAL A 20 1.96 -29.49 4.63
CA VAL A 20 2.99 -28.44 4.48
C VAL A 20 3.50 -27.97 5.85
N LEU A 21 2.61 -27.66 6.80
CA LEU A 21 3.00 -27.29 8.18
C LEU A 21 3.89 -28.33 8.83
N ARG A 22 3.61 -29.62 8.63
CA ARG A 22 4.43 -30.74 9.13
C ARG A 22 5.76 -30.87 8.41
N ARG A 23 5.78 -30.66 7.08
CA ARG A 23 7.02 -30.67 6.32
C ARG A 23 7.95 -29.53 6.72
N LEU A 24 7.40 -28.38 7.07
CA LEU A 24 8.11 -27.24 7.66
C LEU A 24 8.42 -27.43 9.14
N GLU A 25 7.99 -28.55 9.77
CA GLU A 25 8.19 -28.85 11.18
C GLU A 25 7.72 -27.76 12.13
N VAL A 26 6.63 -27.04 11.76
CA VAL A 26 6.16 -25.82 12.44
C VAL A 26 5.97 -26.05 13.95
N ALA A 27 5.29 -27.14 14.33
CA ALA A 27 5.07 -27.43 15.75
C ALA A 27 6.40 -27.69 16.47
N THR A 28 7.32 -28.46 15.89
CA THR A 28 8.61 -28.81 16.48
C THR A 28 9.47 -27.57 16.71
N VAL A 29 9.62 -26.72 15.69
CA VAL A 29 10.44 -25.50 15.78
C VAL A 29 9.87 -24.52 16.80
N ILE A 30 8.55 -24.36 16.85
CA ILE A 30 7.92 -23.48 17.85
C ILE A 30 8.06 -24.05 19.25
N ASP A 31 7.88 -25.36 19.43
CA ASP A 31 8.00 -26.01 20.74
C ASP A 31 9.48 -26.05 21.27
N GLN A 32 10.46 -25.95 20.38
CA GLN A 32 11.87 -25.72 20.77
C GLN A 32 12.11 -24.30 21.28
N LEU A 33 11.45 -23.29 20.69
CA LEU A 33 11.55 -21.90 21.10
C LEU A 33 10.69 -21.59 22.34
N ILE A 34 9.57 -22.29 22.48
CA ILE A 34 8.58 -22.16 23.57
C ILE A 34 8.28 -23.56 24.13
N PRO A 35 9.07 -24.03 25.08
CA PRO A 35 8.95 -25.38 25.60
C PRO A 35 7.53 -25.68 26.12
N PRO A 36 6.97 -26.85 25.79
CA PRO A 36 5.64 -27.26 26.25
C PRO A 36 5.60 -27.38 27.78
N HIS A 37 4.55 -26.88 28.41
CA HIS A 37 4.33 -27.08 29.83
C HIS A 37 3.60 -28.42 30.08
N PRO A 38 4.05 -29.26 30.99
CA PRO A 38 3.48 -30.61 31.20
C PRO A 38 1.98 -30.61 31.53
N ALA A 39 1.49 -29.59 32.23
CA ALA A 39 0.05 -29.45 32.56
C ALA A 39 -0.85 -29.05 31.39
N HIS A 40 -0.28 -28.71 30.25
CA HIS A 40 -1.06 -28.27 29.07
C HIS A 40 -1.18 -29.45 28.10
N GLY A 41 -2.38 -29.93 27.86
CA GLY A 41 -2.67 -30.99 26.89
C GLY A 41 -2.44 -30.60 25.42
N LEU A 42 -2.17 -29.30 25.13
CA LEU A 42 -1.87 -28.75 23.82
C LEU A 42 -0.57 -27.95 23.91
N SER A 43 0.43 -28.29 23.08
CA SER A 43 1.66 -27.52 22.99
C SER A 43 1.42 -26.17 22.24
N CYS A 44 2.37 -25.23 22.36
CA CYS A 44 2.31 -23.98 21.65
C CYS A 44 2.38 -24.22 20.12
N GLY A 45 3.26 -25.08 19.66
CA GLY A 45 3.41 -25.42 18.24
C GLY A 45 2.15 -26.03 17.64
N ARG A 46 1.51 -26.99 18.32
CA ARG A 46 0.23 -27.56 17.87
C ARG A 46 -0.91 -26.53 17.86
N GLY A 47 -0.92 -25.63 18.83
CA GLY A 47 -1.86 -24.51 18.84
C GLY A 47 -1.66 -23.56 17.67
N VAL A 48 -0.41 -23.29 17.29
CA VAL A 48 -0.09 -22.52 16.10
C VAL A 48 -0.56 -23.20 14.82
N GLU A 49 -0.31 -24.50 14.63
CA GLU A 49 -0.86 -25.26 13.51
C GLU A 49 -2.39 -25.12 13.44
N SER A 50 -3.07 -25.23 14.59
CA SER A 50 -4.53 -25.09 14.69
C SER A 50 -5.00 -23.70 14.27
N LEU A 51 -4.31 -22.63 14.69
CA LEU A 51 -4.64 -21.25 14.35
C LEU A 51 -4.39 -20.96 12.87
N VAL A 52 -3.29 -21.43 12.31
CA VAL A 52 -2.98 -21.27 10.88
C VAL A 52 -4.02 -21.99 10.01
N LEU A 53 -4.42 -23.20 10.38
CA LEU A 53 -5.49 -23.93 9.68
C LEU A 53 -6.82 -23.18 9.75
N ALA A 54 -7.16 -22.60 10.91
CA ALA A 54 -8.38 -21.83 11.08
C ALA A 54 -8.35 -20.53 10.21
N ILE A 55 -7.22 -19.83 10.17
CA ILE A 55 -7.03 -18.65 9.33
C ILE A 55 -7.21 -19.02 7.85
N LEU A 56 -6.58 -20.09 7.39
CA LEU A 56 -6.63 -20.56 6.00
C LEU A 56 -8.00 -21.14 5.61
N ASP A 57 -8.82 -21.57 6.58
CA ASP A 57 -10.25 -21.90 6.39
C ASP A 57 -11.19 -20.67 6.47
N GLY A 58 -10.61 -19.45 6.55
CA GLY A 58 -11.38 -18.20 6.59
C GLY A 58 -11.96 -17.87 7.97
N HIS A 59 -11.40 -18.39 9.06
CA HIS A 59 -11.90 -18.21 10.42
C HIS A 59 -10.78 -17.95 11.44
N HIS A 60 -10.56 -16.68 11.75
CA HIS A 60 -9.54 -16.24 12.72
C HIS A 60 -10.10 -15.96 14.13
N ALA A 61 -11.41 -16.04 14.33
CA ALA A 61 -12.00 -15.80 15.65
C ALA A 61 -11.65 -16.95 16.61
N LEU A 62 -10.86 -16.68 17.66
CA LEU A 62 -10.31 -17.67 18.57
C LEU A 62 -11.38 -18.60 19.15
N TYR A 63 -12.54 -18.05 19.58
CA TYR A 63 -13.63 -18.82 20.18
C TYR A 63 -14.32 -19.79 19.22
N LYS A 64 -14.15 -19.60 17.91
CA LYS A 64 -14.71 -20.50 16.87
C LYS A 64 -13.72 -21.56 16.39
N GLY A 65 -12.42 -21.38 16.62
CA GLY A 65 -11.36 -22.21 16.05
C GLY A 65 -11.54 -23.68 16.38
N GLY A 66 -11.70 -24.04 17.66
CA GLY A 66 -11.86 -25.42 18.08
C GLY A 66 -13.09 -26.10 17.47
N ARG A 67 -14.25 -25.43 17.44
CA ARG A 67 -15.48 -25.94 16.82
C ARG A 67 -15.28 -26.17 15.32
N ARG A 68 -14.66 -25.21 14.65
CA ARG A 68 -14.47 -25.29 13.21
C ARG A 68 -13.58 -26.46 12.79
N LEU A 69 -12.48 -26.68 13.53
CA LEU A 69 -11.60 -27.80 13.27
C LEU A 69 -12.25 -29.16 13.59
N GLU A 70 -13.14 -29.20 14.58
CA GLU A 70 -13.99 -30.37 14.88
C GLU A 70 -14.96 -30.66 13.73
N ASP A 71 -15.70 -29.64 13.27
CA ASP A 71 -16.63 -29.74 12.12
C ASP A 71 -15.91 -30.19 10.83
N ARG A 72 -14.62 -29.87 10.69
CA ARG A 72 -13.75 -30.30 9.59
C ARG A 72 -13.09 -31.67 9.82
N GLY A 73 -13.29 -32.31 10.97
CA GLY A 73 -12.69 -33.60 11.30
C GLY A 73 -11.16 -33.57 11.50
N LEU A 74 -10.59 -32.40 11.79
CA LEU A 74 -9.13 -32.20 11.85
C LEU A 74 -8.52 -32.43 13.22
N LEU A 75 -9.30 -32.49 14.30
CA LEU A 75 -8.75 -32.60 15.66
C LEU A 75 -7.85 -33.81 15.84
N THR A 76 -8.31 -34.99 15.40
CA THR A 76 -7.51 -36.24 15.49
C THR A 76 -6.28 -36.21 14.58
N LEU A 77 -6.35 -35.51 13.42
CA LEU A 77 -5.21 -35.35 12.51
C LEU A 77 -4.15 -34.39 13.08
N LEU A 78 -4.57 -33.38 13.83
CA LEU A 78 -3.66 -32.47 14.52
C LEU A 78 -2.91 -33.21 15.64
N GLN A 79 -3.65 -33.90 16.52
CA GLN A 79 -3.09 -34.65 17.63
C GLN A 79 -4.10 -35.74 18.05
N PRO A 80 -3.67 -37.02 18.20
CA PRO A 80 -4.51 -38.06 18.76
C PRO A 80 -5.04 -37.66 20.14
N GLY A 81 -6.36 -37.79 20.34
CA GLY A 81 -7.01 -37.43 21.61
C GLY A 81 -7.26 -35.95 21.82
N LEU A 82 -6.92 -35.07 20.87
CA LEU A 82 -7.22 -33.65 20.96
C LEU A 82 -8.74 -33.42 20.92
N THR A 83 -9.24 -32.64 21.89
CA THR A 83 -10.65 -32.27 21.98
C THR A 83 -10.85 -30.81 21.67
N ARG A 84 -12.07 -30.45 21.26
CA ARG A 84 -12.48 -29.04 21.07
C ARG A 84 -12.23 -28.20 22.33
N ALA A 85 -12.45 -28.75 23.51
CA ALA A 85 -12.26 -28.05 24.78
C ALA A 85 -10.80 -27.58 25.00
N ALA A 86 -9.81 -28.30 24.43
CA ALA A 86 -8.41 -27.88 24.48
C ALA A 86 -8.09 -26.69 23.58
N LEU A 87 -8.92 -26.40 22.58
CA LEU A 87 -8.79 -25.27 21.64
C LEU A 87 -9.75 -24.14 21.98
N ASN A 88 -9.94 -23.83 23.26
CA ASN A 88 -10.75 -22.69 23.69
C ASN A 88 -9.99 -21.36 23.50
N ASP A 89 -10.72 -20.25 23.52
CA ASP A 89 -10.22 -18.88 23.32
C ASP A 89 -9.18 -18.47 24.38
N TYR A 90 -9.37 -18.93 25.64
CA TYR A 90 -8.40 -18.69 26.71
C TYR A 90 -7.04 -19.34 26.39
N ARG A 91 -7.03 -20.61 26.02
CA ARG A 91 -5.79 -21.32 25.67
C ARG A 91 -5.13 -20.74 24.42
N LEU A 92 -5.92 -20.47 23.37
CA LEU A 92 -5.40 -19.85 22.14
C LEU A 92 -4.87 -18.44 22.38
N GLY A 93 -5.53 -17.66 23.26
CA GLY A 93 -5.03 -16.35 23.70
C GLY A 93 -3.68 -16.43 24.40
N HIS A 94 -3.47 -17.41 25.28
CA HIS A 94 -2.17 -17.64 25.93
C HIS A 94 -1.09 -18.10 24.95
N ILE A 95 -1.43 -18.80 23.88
CA ILE A 95 -0.48 -19.14 22.82
C ILE A 95 -0.01 -17.86 22.11
N LEU A 96 -0.92 -16.92 21.82
CA LEU A 96 -0.54 -15.62 21.25
C LEU A 96 0.38 -14.83 22.22
N ASP A 97 0.06 -14.83 23.51
CA ASP A 97 0.91 -14.18 24.54
C ASP A 97 2.32 -14.81 24.57
N ALA A 98 2.42 -16.14 24.52
CA ALA A 98 3.69 -16.87 24.53
C ALA A 98 4.52 -16.61 23.26
N LEU A 99 3.89 -16.56 22.09
CA LEU A 99 4.55 -16.20 20.82
C LEU A 99 5.15 -14.79 20.89
N PHE A 100 4.39 -13.84 21.41
CA PHE A 100 4.87 -12.46 21.58
C PHE A 100 6.07 -12.40 22.54
N ALA A 101 5.98 -13.07 23.69
CA ALA A 101 7.05 -13.13 24.67
C ALA A 101 8.33 -13.80 24.13
N ALA A 102 8.20 -14.77 23.20
CA ALA A 102 9.31 -15.44 22.55
C ALA A 102 9.99 -14.61 21.44
N ASN A 103 9.54 -13.40 21.17
CA ASN A 103 9.95 -12.52 20.09
C ASN A 103 9.47 -13.00 18.70
N LEU A 104 8.43 -12.33 18.19
CA LEU A 104 7.78 -12.68 16.92
C LEU A 104 8.75 -12.76 15.74
N ASN A 105 9.76 -11.88 15.67
CA ASN A 105 10.75 -11.89 14.60
C ASN A 105 11.64 -13.13 14.67
N LYS A 106 12.01 -13.57 15.89
CA LYS A 106 12.78 -14.79 16.09
C LYS A 106 11.97 -16.02 15.70
N VAL A 107 10.72 -16.10 16.13
CA VAL A 107 9.82 -17.22 15.81
C VAL A 107 9.56 -17.27 14.29
N PHE A 108 9.20 -16.16 13.69
CA PHE A 108 8.92 -16.10 12.25
C PHE A 108 10.17 -16.35 11.40
N GLY A 109 11.31 -15.77 11.79
CA GLY A 109 12.59 -15.98 11.11
C GLY A 109 13.01 -17.46 11.09
N ALA A 110 12.82 -18.18 12.19
CA ALA A 110 13.08 -19.63 12.22
C ALA A 110 12.20 -20.41 11.23
N MET A 111 10.93 -20.03 11.08
CA MET A 111 10.03 -20.64 10.09
C MET A 111 10.43 -20.29 8.65
N ALA A 112 10.79 -19.02 8.40
CA ALA A 112 11.24 -18.58 7.09
C ALA A 112 12.52 -19.32 6.65
N LEU A 113 13.52 -19.41 7.52
CA LEU A 113 14.76 -20.17 7.27
C LEU A 113 14.47 -21.64 6.97
N LYS A 114 13.56 -22.25 7.73
CA LYS A 114 13.16 -23.65 7.51
C LYS A 114 12.48 -23.83 6.14
N ALA A 115 11.66 -22.87 5.71
CA ALA A 115 11.03 -22.89 4.39
C ALA A 115 12.09 -22.78 3.26
N LEU A 116 13.06 -21.89 3.40
CA LEU A 116 14.15 -21.75 2.43
C LEU A 116 14.97 -23.05 2.32
N GLU A 117 15.27 -23.68 3.46
CA GLU A 117 16.00 -24.97 3.52
C GLU A 117 15.21 -26.09 2.83
N VAL A 118 13.94 -26.30 3.25
CA VAL A 118 13.11 -27.43 2.80
C VAL A 118 12.76 -27.35 1.31
N TYR A 119 12.56 -26.14 0.80
CA TYR A 119 12.13 -25.93 -0.60
C TYR A 119 13.25 -25.39 -1.50
N ALA A 120 14.46 -25.20 -0.98
CA ALA A 120 15.62 -24.67 -1.70
C ALA A 120 15.30 -23.36 -2.48
N ILE A 121 14.61 -22.43 -1.83
CA ILE A 121 14.16 -21.18 -2.45
C ILE A 121 15.33 -20.22 -2.59
N PRO A 122 15.70 -19.78 -3.80
CA PRO A 122 16.73 -18.77 -3.99
C PRO A 122 16.20 -17.37 -3.63
N VAL A 123 17.03 -16.57 -2.96
CA VAL A 123 16.65 -15.20 -2.57
C VAL A 123 17.70 -14.19 -3.04
N PRO A 124 17.91 -14.02 -4.36
CA PRO A 124 18.83 -13.00 -4.85
C PRO A 124 18.34 -11.58 -4.54
N TRP A 125 17.05 -11.36 -4.60
CA TRP A 125 16.41 -10.09 -4.26
C TRP A 125 15.35 -10.30 -3.17
N LEU A 126 15.35 -9.39 -2.21
CA LEU A 126 14.34 -9.30 -1.18
C LEU A 126 13.47 -8.07 -1.45
N HIS A 127 12.18 -8.31 -1.65
CA HIS A 127 11.20 -7.25 -1.92
C HIS A 127 10.60 -6.77 -0.60
N GLN A 128 10.82 -5.50 -0.27
CA GLN A 128 10.34 -4.88 0.96
C GLN A 128 9.21 -3.90 0.68
N ASP A 129 8.10 -4.06 1.39
CA ASP A 129 7.00 -3.10 1.37
C ASP A 129 6.22 -3.13 2.69
N THR A 130 5.33 -2.17 2.87
CA THR A 130 4.49 -2.02 4.06
C THR A 130 3.02 -1.98 3.70
N THR A 131 2.18 -2.38 4.65
CA THR A 131 0.72 -2.20 4.55
C THR A 131 0.13 -1.88 5.92
N THR A 132 -1.16 -1.55 5.99
CA THR A 132 -1.85 -1.27 7.24
C THR A 132 -2.96 -2.29 7.48
N ILE A 133 -3.15 -2.67 8.74
CA ILE A 133 -4.27 -3.52 9.19
C ILE A 133 -5.16 -2.67 10.06
N ALA A 134 -6.41 -2.45 9.62
CA ALA A 134 -7.41 -1.71 10.37
C ALA A 134 -7.93 -2.53 11.55
N LEU A 135 -8.11 -1.88 12.70
CA LEU A 135 -8.53 -2.48 13.96
C LEU A 135 -9.90 -1.95 14.37
N TYR A 136 -10.74 -2.83 14.88
CA TYR A 136 -12.11 -2.51 15.31
C TYR A 136 -12.18 -2.58 16.84
N GLY A 137 -11.90 -1.47 17.50
CA GLY A 137 -11.94 -1.33 18.95
C GLY A 137 -11.54 0.07 19.39
N ALA A 138 -11.77 0.40 20.65
CA ALA A 138 -11.44 1.71 21.21
C ALA A 138 -9.91 1.87 21.38
N TYR A 139 -9.23 0.81 21.84
CA TYR A 139 -7.78 0.79 22.12
C TYR A 139 -7.36 2.05 22.88
N GLU A 140 -8.06 2.33 23.99
CA GLU A 140 -7.73 3.43 24.87
C GLU A 140 -6.33 3.23 25.47
N ASP A 141 -5.68 4.33 25.90
CA ASP A 141 -4.25 4.35 26.29
C ASP A 141 -3.98 3.47 27.53
N GLU A 142 -3.95 2.17 27.33
CA GLU A 142 -3.45 1.23 28.36
C GLU A 142 -1.91 1.24 28.40
N PRO A 143 -1.30 0.89 29.59
CA PRO A 143 0.14 0.74 29.69
C PRO A 143 0.64 -0.25 28.65
N GLN A 144 1.44 0.22 27.70
CA GLN A 144 1.91 -0.59 26.59
C GLN A 144 2.90 -1.65 27.09
N THR A 145 2.64 -2.89 26.74
CA THR A 145 3.62 -3.97 26.89
C THR A 145 4.87 -3.59 26.06
N PRO A 146 6.09 -3.61 26.64
CA PRO A 146 7.30 -3.28 25.90
C PRO A 146 7.43 -4.09 24.61
N GLY A 147 7.64 -3.38 23.48
CA GLY A 147 7.75 -3.99 22.14
C GLY A 147 6.42 -4.30 21.46
N ALA A 148 5.26 -4.11 22.12
CA ALA A 148 3.97 -4.24 21.46
C ALA A 148 3.70 -3.03 20.55
N PRO A 149 3.09 -3.25 19.37
CA PRO A 149 2.75 -2.15 18.47
C PRO A 149 1.60 -1.33 19.06
N ARG A 150 1.69 -0.01 18.95
CA ARG A 150 0.63 0.90 19.39
C ARG A 150 -0.45 1.04 18.31
N PRO A 151 -1.71 0.61 18.55
CA PRO A 151 -2.83 0.95 17.70
C PRO A 151 -3.03 2.47 17.64
N ALA A 152 -2.92 3.07 16.46
CA ALA A 152 -3.01 4.52 16.29
C ALA A 152 -3.73 4.89 15.00
N TYR A 153 -4.31 6.09 14.96
CA TYR A 153 -4.75 6.70 13.71
C TYR A 153 -3.55 7.07 12.86
N GLY A 154 -3.61 6.79 11.56
CA GLY A 154 -2.54 7.07 10.62
C GLY A 154 -3.05 7.13 9.19
N HIS A 155 -2.14 7.21 8.24
CA HIS A 155 -2.48 7.16 6.82
C HIS A 155 -2.82 5.73 6.43
N SER A 156 -4.11 5.43 6.36
CA SER A 156 -4.58 4.10 5.97
C SER A 156 -4.38 3.86 4.48
N LYS A 157 -3.68 2.77 4.14
CA LYS A 157 -3.55 2.32 2.74
C LYS A 157 -4.86 1.78 2.14
N ASP A 158 -5.89 1.57 2.98
CA ASP A 158 -7.24 1.13 2.59
C ASP A 158 -8.27 2.26 2.62
N GLY A 159 -7.84 3.51 2.86
CA GLY A 159 -8.72 4.67 2.95
C GLY A 159 -9.57 4.74 4.23
N ARG A 160 -9.34 3.87 5.22
CA ARG A 160 -10.05 3.80 6.51
C ARG A 160 -9.35 4.63 7.57
N ASN A 161 -9.19 5.94 7.31
CA ASN A 161 -8.59 6.89 8.26
C ASN A 161 -9.44 7.12 9.52
N ASP A 162 -10.66 6.59 9.52
CA ASP A 162 -11.60 6.59 10.64
C ASP A 162 -11.31 5.50 11.68
N LEU A 163 -10.44 4.55 11.39
CA LEU A 163 -10.07 3.44 12.27
C LEU A 163 -8.63 3.55 12.74
N LYS A 164 -8.38 3.08 13.98
CA LYS A 164 -7.01 2.79 14.42
C LYS A 164 -6.44 1.62 13.62
N GLN A 165 -5.15 1.57 13.48
CA GLN A 165 -4.45 0.58 12.67
C GLN A 165 -3.11 0.19 13.29
N VAL A 166 -2.50 -0.87 12.78
CA VAL A 166 -1.07 -1.19 12.93
C VAL A 166 -0.43 -1.25 11.56
N LEU A 167 0.85 -0.92 11.48
CA LEU A 167 1.63 -1.03 10.25
C LEU A 167 2.24 -2.44 10.19
N LEU A 168 2.03 -3.13 9.07
CA LEU A 168 2.66 -4.40 8.75
C LEU A 168 3.74 -4.16 7.70
N SER A 169 4.95 -4.58 8.00
CA SER A 169 6.14 -4.44 7.15
C SER A 169 6.63 -5.83 6.79
N LEU A 170 6.68 -6.17 5.49
CA LEU A 170 7.08 -7.48 4.99
C LEU A 170 8.30 -7.38 4.10
N GLY A 171 9.20 -8.36 4.26
CA GLY A 171 10.21 -8.70 3.28
C GLY A 171 9.91 -10.08 2.70
N VAL A 172 9.84 -10.19 1.38
CA VAL A 172 9.52 -11.44 0.68
C VAL A 172 10.58 -11.78 -0.37
N SER A 173 10.71 -13.06 -0.73
CA SER A 173 11.58 -13.49 -1.82
C SER A 173 11.09 -12.98 -3.17
N GLY A 174 11.99 -12.81 -4.13
CA GLY A 174 11.63 -12.48 -5.52
C GLY A 174 10.90 -13.62 -6.23
N ASP A 175 11.21 -14.87 -5.89
CA ASP A 175 10.53 -16.05 -6.39
C ASP A 175 9.43 -16.47 -5.43
N GLY A 176 8.21 -16.62 -5.94
CA GLY A 176 7.03 -17.05 -5.20
C GLY A 176 6.49 -16.07 -4.17
N GLY A 177 7.18 -14.95 -3.89
CA GLY A 177 6.75 -13.97 -2.90
C GLY A 177 6.70 -14.52 -1.47
N VAL A 178 7.58 -15.47 -1.14
CA VAL A 178 7.64 -16.14 0.16
C VAL A 178 8.04 -15.16 1.26
N PRO A 179 7.22 -14.97 2.31
CA PRO A 179 7.56 -14.06 3.39
C PRO A 179 8.78 -14.55 4.19
N LEU A 180 9.79 -13.67 4.32
CA LEU A 180 11.04 -13.97 5.00
C LEU A 180 11.25 -13.10 6.23
N ARG A 181 10.73 -11.88 6.21
CA ARG A 181 10.80 -10.93 7.30
C ARG A 181 9.44 -10.32 7.58
N LEU A 182 9.14 -10.15 8.85
CA LEU A 182 7.91 -9.54 9.35
C LEU A 182 8.25 -8.43 10.34
N GLY A 183 7.55 -7.29 10.27
CA GLY A 183 7.53 -6.26 11.31
C GLY A 183 6.10 -5.80 11.55
N VAL A 184 5.64 -5.86 12.80
CA VAL A 184 4.36 -5.23 13.21
C VAL A 184 4.70 -3.99 14.01
N ARG A 185 4.27 -2.83 13.55
CA ARG A 185 4.69 -1.52 14.07
C ARG A 185 3.50 -0.65 14.44
N ASP A 186 3.77 0.46 15.11
CA ASP A 186 2.77 1.46 15.48
C ASP A 186 1.99 1.95 14.27
N GLY A 187 0.69 2.17 14.43
CA GLY A 187 -0.21 2.51 13.33
C GLY A 187 0.03 3.86 12.68
N ASN A 188 0.76 4.76 13.35
CA ASN A 188 1.15 6.08 12.83
C ASN A 188 2.62 6.13 12.37
N ARG A 189 3.33 5.00 12.36
CA ARG A 189 4.72 4.94 11.90
C ARG A 189 4.80 5.20 10.41
N SER A 190 5.72 6.08 9.99
CA SER A 190 5.91 6.37 8.57
C SER A 190 6.79 5.33 7.88
N ASP A 191 6.50 5.06 6.60
CA ASP A 191 7.28 4.12 5.79
C ASP A 191 8.75 4.54 5.68
N SER A 192 9.04 5.86 5.63
CA SER A 192 10.42 6.39 5.56
C SER A 192 11.25 6.08 6.82
N VAL A 193 10.61 5.94 7.97
CA VAL A 193 11.26 5.53 9.22
C VAL A 193 11.37 4.01 9.30
N GLU A 194 10.38 3.29 8.78
CA GLU A 194 10.37 1.82 8.82
C GLU A 194 11.35 1.19 7.84
N THR A 195 11.50 1.75 6.63
CA THR A 195 12.31 1.12 5.58
C THR A 195 13.78 0.88 5.98
N PRO A 196 14.54 1.84 6.57
CA PRO A 196 15.90 1.57 7.03
C PRO A 196 15.96 0.48 8.11
N VAL A 197 14.97 0.44 9.01
CA VAL A 197 14.86 -0.59 10.05
C VAL A 197 14.60 -1.96 9.42
N ALA A 198 13.68 -2.01 8.47
CA ALA A 198 13.37 -3.23 7.72
C ALA A 198 14.60 -3.80 7.01
N ILE A 199 15.40 -2.94 6.38
CA ILE A 199 16.66 -3.32 5.74
C ILE A 199 17.63 -3.91 6.75
N ALA A 200 17.86 -3.22 7.88
CA ALA A 200 18.75 -3.71 8.93
C ALA A 200 18.29 -5.06 9.50
N GLU A 201 16.98 -5.25 9.71
CA GLU A 201 16.42 -6.53 10.17
C GLU A 201 16.57 -7.64 9.10
N CYS A 202 16.42 -7.33 7.80
CA CYS A 202 16.69 -8.28 6.73
C CYS A 202 18.15 -8.75 6.73
N LEU A 203 19.08 -7.82 6.93
CA LEU A 203 20.51 -8.13 7.03
C LEU A 203 20.81 -9.03 8.23
N ALA A 204 20.14 -8.76 9.37
CA ALA A 204 20.31 -9.55 10.59
C ALA A 204 19.77 -11.00 10.47
N LEU A 205 18.95 -11.32 9.45
CA LEU A 205 18.53 -12.69 9.17
C LEU A 205 19.68 -13.57 8.68
N GLY A 206 20.79 -12.98 8.21
CA GLY A 206 21.96 -13.73 7.73
C GLY A 206 21.64 -14.63 6.53
N LEU A 207 20.70 -14.23 5.67
CA LEU A 207 20.31 -15.00 4.48
C LEU A 207 21.46 -15.07 3.49
N GLU A 208 21.94 -16.28 3.20
CA GLU A 208 22.96 -16.50 2.19
C GLU A 208 22.43 -16.20 0.78
N GLY A 209 23.29 -15.61 -0.07
CA GLY A 209 22.97 -15.35 -1.47
C GLY A 209 22.05 -14.15 -1.72
N VAL A 210 21.65 -13.40 -0.70
CA VAL A 210 20.93 -12.13 -0.89
C VAL A 210 21.88 -11.09 -1.49
N ARG A 211 21.59 -10.69 -2.73
CA ARG A 211 22.32 -9.65 -3.43
C ARG A 211 21.86 -8.26 -3.00
N GLY A 212 20.52 -8.08 -2.90
CA GLY A 212 20.00 -6.76 -2.63
C GLY A 212 18.51 -6.74 -2.26
N ILE A 213 18.05 -5.51 -2.07
CA ILE A 213 16.68 -5.17 -1.66
C ILE A 213 16.02 -4.33 -2.72
N VAL A 214 14.77 -4.67 -3.06
CA VAL A 214 13.89 -3.89 -3.90
C VAL A 214 12.80 -3.28 -3.01
N ALA A 215 12.59 -1.97 -3.09
CA ALA A 215 11.60 -1.29 -2.29
C ALA A 215 10.91 -0.15 -3.05
N ASP A 216 9.77 0.32 -2.52
CA ASP A 216 9.00 1.42 -3.10
C ASP A 216 9.73 2.78 -2.99
N SER A 217 9.11 3.83 -3.49
CA SER A 217 9.68 5.18 -3.50
C SER A 217 9.98 5.77 -2.12
N LYS A 218 9.44 5.20 -1.05
CA LYS A 218 9.71 5.62 0.33
C LYS A 218 11.10 5.18 0.81
N ALA A 219 11.69 4.19 0.14
CA ALA A 219 13.05 3.76 0.39
C ALA A 219 14.10 4.77 -0.15
N TYR A 220 13.74 5.64 -1.10
CA TYR A 220 14.67 6.65 -1.58
C TYR A 220 14.89 7.73 -0.53
N SER A 221 15.88 7.53 0.31
CA SER A 221 16.31 8.50 1.32
C SER A 221 17.83 8.45 1.50
N ARG A 222 18.42 9.56 1.94
CA ARG A 222 19.85 9.65 2.26
C ARG A 222 20.32 8.53 3.18
N ARG A 223 19.52 8.26 4.21
CA ARG A 223 19.83 7.25 5.23
C ARG A 223 19.72 5.82 4.68
N THR A 224 18.71 5.53 3.88
CA THR A 224 18.57 4.20 3.27
C THR A 224 19.72 3.89 2.33
N LEU A 225 20.08 4.85 1.48
CA LEU A 225 21.25 4.72 0.58
C LEU A 225 22.53 4.49 1.37
N GLY A 226 22.78 5.30 2.41
CA GLY A 226 23.97 5.16 3.25
C GLY A 226 24.08 3.81 3.95
N VAL A 227 22.97 3.34 4.53
CA VAL A 227 22.91 2.02 5.19
C VAL A 227 23.18 0.88 4.18
N CYS A 228 22.61 0.95 2.98
CA CYS A 228 22.84 -0.08 1.96
C CYS A 228 24.31 -0.10 1.52
N MET A 229 24.92 1.07 1.30
CA MET A 229 26.32 1.18 0.92
C MET A 229 27.26 0.68 2.03
N GLU A 230 27.00 1.05 3.29
CA GLU A 230 27.76 0.59 4.45
C GLU A 230 27.80 -0.92 4.57
N HIS A 231 26.66 -1.56 4.37
CA HIS A 231 26.52 -3.01 4.45
C HIS A 231 26.79 -3.75 3.13
N LYS A 232 27.17 -3.04 2.07
CA LYS A 232 27.42 -3.59 0.72
C LYS A 232 26.24 -4.41 0.18
N ILE A 233 25.03 -3.93 0.43
CA ILE A 233 23.79 -4.51 -0.07
C ILE A 233 23.27 -3.64 -1.21
N ASP A 234 22.94 -4.27 -2.32
CA ASP A 234 22.34 -3.57 -3.44
C ASP A 234 20.92 -3.09 -3.09
N LEU A 235 20.59 -1.87 -3.51
CA LEU A 235 19.27 -1.29 -3.40
C LEU A 235 18.73 -0.97 -4.79
N ILE A 236 17.46 -1.29 -5.02
CA ILE A 236 16.69 -0.78 -6.16
C ILE A 236 15.44 -0.12 -5.63
N THR A 237 15.23 1.15 -5.94
CA THR A 237 14.06 1.90 -5.48
C THR A 237 13.62 2.95 -6.50
N LEU A 238 12.34 3.33 -6.46
CA LEU A 238 11.79 4.39 -7.28
C LEU A 238 12.12 5.76 -6.68
N VAL A 239 12.62 6.69 -7.48
CA VAL A 239 12.80 8.08 -7.04
C VAL A 239 11.43 8.79 -6.97
N PRO A 240 11.07 9.40 -5.82
CA PRO A 240 9.78 10.09 -5.68
C PRO A 240 9.62 11.26 -6.66
N ARG A 241 8.41 11.48 -7.15
CA ARG A 241 8.09 12.59 -8.08
C ARG A 241 8.37 13.98 -7.50
N THR A 242 8.42 14.10 -6.18
CA THR A 242 8.70 15.36 -5.47
C THR A 242 10.18 15.70 -5.41
N CYS A 243 11.08 14.77 -5.75
CA CYS A 243 12.51 14.98 -5.73
C CYS A 243 12.97 15.78 -6.98
N VAL A 244 13.78 16.82 -6.76
CA VAL A 244 14.32 17.67 -7.84
C VAL A 244 15.15 16.84 -8.81
N ILE A 245 16.01 15.96 -8.29
CA ILE A 245 16.84 15.07 -9.12
C ILE A 245 16.01 14.23 -10.11
N ARG A 246 14.80 13.83 -9.73
CA ARG A 246 13.93 13.09 -10.65
C ARG A 246 13.51 13.96 -11.84
N GLN A 247 13.10 15.20 -11.58
CA GLN A 247 12.72 16.14 -12.64
C GLN A 247 13.88 16.44 -13.60
N GLU A 248 15.08 16.62 -13.05
CA GLU A 248 16.31 16.82 -13.83
C GLU A 248 16.62 15.60 -14.72
N LEU A 249 16.49 14.39 -14.16
CA LEU A 249 16.76 13.15 -14.88
C LEU A 249 15.70 12.83 -15.93
N GLU A 250 14.43 13.12 -15.67
CA GLU A 250 13.36 13.02 -16.66
C GLU A 250 13.58 14.02 -17.80
N ALA A 251 14.00 15.25 -17.50
CA ALA A 251 14.38 16.24 -18.51
C ALA A 251 15.60 15.81 -19.33
N TRP A 252 16.61 15.24 -18.68
CA TRP A 252 17.76 14.64 -19.37
C TRP A 252 17.33 13.49 -20.30
N GLY A 253 16.44 12.60 -19.83
CA GLY A 253 15.93 11.48 -20.65
C GLY A 253 15.20 11.97 -21.92
N ARG A 254 14.41 13.02 -21.82
CA ARG A 254 13.71 13.63 -22.97
C ARG A 254 14.67 14.23 -24.02
N GLN A 255 15.84 14.68 -23.61
CA GLN A 255 16.85 15.25 -24.51
C GLN A 255 17.67 14.19 -25.25
N GLN A 256 17.55 12.90 -24.85
CA GLN A 256 18.27 11.84 -25.55
C GLN A 256 17.62 11.55 -26.92
N PRO A 257 18.39 11.44 -28.01
CA PRO A 257 17.84 11.25 -29.36
C PRO A 257 17.13 9.89 -29.50
N ALA A 258 17.58 8.88 -28.80
CA ALA A 258 16.95 7.56 -28.69
C ALA A 258 17.44 6.85 -27.43
N LEU A 259 16.53 6.36 -26.62
CA LEU A 259 16.87 5.48 -25.50
C LEU A 259 16.86 4.02 -25.97
N PRO A 260 17.83 3.19 -25.53
CA PRO A 260 17.82 1.76 -25.81
C PRO A 260 16.53 1.09 -25.36
N LEU A 261 16.06 0.09 -26.12
CA LEU A 261 14.97 -0.79 -25.69
C LEU A 261 15.52 -1.73 -24.61
N LEU A 262 14.97 -1.65 -23.41
CA LEU A 262 15.34 -2.53 -22.29
C LEU A 262 14.45 -3.77 -22.25
N VAL A 263 13.12 -3.58 -22.32
CA VAL A 263 12.15 -4.67 -22.20
C VAL A 263 11.03 -4.46 -23.19
N GLU A 264 10.60 -5.54 -23.83
CA GLU A 264 9.35 -5.63 -24.60
C GLU A 264 8.50 -6.79 -24.09
N LYS A 265 7.24 -6.53 -23.79
CA LYS A 265 6.26 -7.54 -23.39
C LYS A 265 5.04 -7.47 -24.33
N PRO A 266 4.40 -8.58 -24.67
CA PRO A 266 3.19 -8.57 -25.49
C PRO A 266 2.09 -7.73 -24.81
N GLY A 267 1.12 -7.26 -25.59
CA GLY A 267 -0.12 -6.69 -25.07
C GLY A 267 -0.84 -7.67 -24.15
N ARG A 268 -1.76 -7.20 -23.34
CA ARG A 268 -2.58 -8.07 -22.47
C ARG A 268 -3.59 -8.89 -23.26
N THR A 269 -4.00 -8.38 -24.42
CA THR A 269 -4.84 -9.04 -25.42
C THR A 269 -4.10 -9.11 -26.75
N GLN A 270 -4.57 -9.93 -27.69
CA GLN A 270 -3.94 -10.07 -29.03
C GLN A 270 -3.97 -8.76 -29.83
N ASP A 271 -4.94 -7.88 -29.57
CA ASP A 271 -5.14 -6.64 -30.31
C ASP A 271 -4.41 -5.42 -29.69
N GLU A 272 -3.79 -5.60 -28.51
CA GLU A 272 -3.06 -4.51 -27.82
C GLU A 272 -1.63 -4.39 -28.35
N VAL A 273 -1.18 -3.12 -28.48
CA VAL A 273 0.21 -2.79 -28.83
C VAL A 273 1.18 -3.36 -27.79
N PRO A 274 2.32 -3.92 -28.20
CA PRO A 274 3.36 -4.37 -27.29
C PRO A 274 3.79 -3.28 -26.32
N ARG A 275 3.98 -3.64 -25.07
CA ARG A 275 4.44 -2.75 -24.01
C ARG A 275 5.95 -2.66 -24.06
N ARG A 276 6.49 -1.45 -24.21
CA ARG A 276 7.92 -1.20 -24.36
C ARG A 276 8.45 -0.31 -23.27
N TRP A 277 9.63 -0.65 -22.78
CA TRP A 277 10.40 0.17 -21.85
C TRP A 277 11.74 0.49 -22.48
N HIS A 278 11.97 1.79 -22.72
CA HIS A 278 13.25 2.31 -23.17
C HIS A 278 13.93 3.01 -22.01
N GLY A 279 15.23 2.87 -21.87
CA GLY A 279 15.92 3.51 -20.77
C GLY A 279 17.42 3.41 -20.85
N GLN A 280 18.07 4.21 -20.00
CA GLN A 280 19.51 4.26 -19.87
C GLN A 280 19.88 4.74 -18.48
N SER A 281 20.96 4.19 -17.93
CA SER A 281 21.50 4.64 -16.67
C SER A 281 22.44 5.84 -16.79
N VAL A 282 22.51 6.61 -15.71
CA VAL A 282 23.41 7.73 -15.52
C VAL A 282 23.84 7.80 -14.06
N LEU A 283 25.12 8.12 -13.82
CA LEU A 283 25.65 8.35 -12.48
C LEU A 283 25.42 9.79 -12.04
N ARG A 284 25.04 9.99 -10.78
CA ARG A 284 24.95 11.30 -10.15
C ARG A 284 25.45 11.22 -8.72
N ALA A 285 26.18 12.24 -8.30
CA ALA A 285 26.54 12.43 -6.90
C ALA A 285 25.31 12.86 -6.11
N VAL A 286 25.03 12.15 -5.04
CA VAL A 286 23.96 12.47 -4.10
C VAL A 286 24.48 12.40 -2.67
N GLU A 287 23.85 13.17 -1.79
CA GLU A 287 24.17 13.16 -0.38
C GLU A 287 23.56 11.93 0.28
N VAL A 288 24.39 11.16 0.98
CA VAL A 288 23.99 9.98 1.77
C VAL A 288 24.34 10.18 3.24
N GLU A 289 23.58 9.54 4.13
CA GLU A 289 23.77 9.57 5.58
C GLU A 289 24.03 8.14 6.09
N TYR A 290 25.21 7.91 6.63
CA TYR A 290 25.64 6.63 7.19
C TYR A 290 25.05 6.41 8.60
N SER A 291 25.15 5.17 9.11
CA SER A 291 24.59 4.78 10.41
C SER A 291 25.19 5.56 11.59
N ASP A 292 26.45 5.99 11.47
CA ASP A 292 27.17 6.81 12.45
C ASP A 292 26.80 8.32 12.41
N GLY A 293 25.89 8.72 11.49
CA GLY A 293 25.50 10.11 11.27
C GLY A 293 26.44 10.89 10.32
N ARG A 294 27.49 10.29 9.79
CA ARG A 294 28.34 10.90 8.77
C ARG A 294 27.56 11.09 7.48
N VAL A 295 27.71 12.28 6.90
CA VAL A 295 27.12 12.63 5.60
C VAL A 295 28.23 12.75 4.57
N ALA A 296 28.05 12.14 3.40
CA ALA A 296 29.01 12.18 2.30
C ALA A 296 28.29 12.30 0.94
N GLN A 297 29.03 12.77 -0.07
CA GLN A 297 28.59 12.70 -1.47
C GLN A 297 29.06 11.38 -2.06
N GLU A 298 28.10 10.59 -2.53
CA GLU A 298 28.35 9.28 -3.13
C GLU A 298 27.75 9.20 -4.53
N GLU A 299 28.40 8.49 -5.43
CA GLU A 299 27.86 8.23 -6.76
C GLU A 299 26.76 7.16 -6.69
N VAL A 300 25.57 7.54 -7.13
CA VAL A 300 24.41 6.65 -7.26
C VAL A 300 24.04 6.54 -8.72
N ARG A 301 23.76 5.31 -9.15
CA ARG A 301 23.28 5.01 -10.50
C ARG A 301 21.79 5.22 -10.57
N PHE A 302 21.34 5.98 -11.56
CA PHE A 302 19.94 6.21 -11.86
C PHE A 302 19.60 5.61 -13.21
N VAL A 303 18.59 4.74 -13.27
CA VAL A 303 18.06 4.20 -14.52
C VAL A 303 16.84 5.02 -14.89
N VAL A 304 16.96 5.84 -15.93
CA VAL A 304 15.88 6.67 -16.47
C VAL A 304 15.13 5.85 -17.50
N VAL A 305 13.84 5.64 -17.29
CA VAL A 305 13.02 4.73 -18.08
C VAL A 305 11.79 5.46 -18.60
N HIS A 306 11.51 5.29 -19.89
CA HIS A 306 10.25 5.66 -20.53
C HIS A 306 9.43 4.41 -20.84
N SER A 307 8.19 4.34 -20.33
CA SER A 307 7.25 3.23 -20.53
C SER A 307 6.08 3.65 -21.40
N SER A 308 5.89 2.99 -22.54
CA SER A 308 4.77 3.24 -23.44
C SER A 308 3.40 3.02 -22.75
N GLN A 309 3.30 2.00 -21.90
CA GLN A 309 2.07 1.73 -21.16
C GLN A 309 1.78 2.80 -20.11
N LEU A 310 2.80 3.23 -19.36
CA LEU A 310 2.62 4.29 -18.36
C LEU A 310 2.24 5.61 -19.02
N ALA A 311 2.85 5.95 -20.16
CA ALA A 311 2.50 7.14 -20.95
C ALA A 311 1.02 7.12 -21.37
N GLN A 312 0.56 6.00 -21.92
CA GLN A 312 -0.83 5.82 -22.31
C GLN A 312 -1.80 5.94 -21.13
N GLN A 313 -1.48 5.28 -20.00
CA GLN A 313 -2.31 5.34 -18.79
C GLN A 313 -2.38 6.76 -18.21
N GLN A 314 -1.26 7.49 -18.21
CA GLN A 314 -1.22 8.87 -17.72
C GLN A 314 -2.00 9.80 -18.65
N ALA A 315 -1.88 9.65 -19.97
CA ALA A 315 -2.67 10.39 -20.95
C ALA A 315 -4.18 10.14 -20.79
N GLN A 316 -4.60 8.90 -20.65
CA GLN A 316 -6.00 8.55 -20.40
C GLN A 316 -6.51 9.11 -19.06
N SER A 317 -5.71 9.02 -18.00
CA SER A 317 -6.08 9.56 -16.69
C SER A 317 -6.20 11.08 -16.71
N TYR A 318 -5.30 11.75 -17.45
CA TYR A 318 -5.36 13.19 -17.66
C TYR A 318 -6.62 13.59 -18.43
N ALA A 319 -6.90 12.94 -19.55
CA ALA A 319 -8.09 13.21 -20.36
C ALA A 319 -9.39 13.00 -19.55
N ALA A 320 -9.48 11.93 -18.77
CA ALA A 320 -10.63 11.67 -17.90
C ALA A 320 -10.79 12.76 -16.80
N ALA A 321 -9.67 13.18 -16.20
CA ALA A 321 -9.70 14.24 -15.19
C ALA A 321 -10.07 15.60 -15.78
N GLN A 322 -9.58 15.92 -16.98
CA GLN A 322 -9.92 17.12 -17.74
C GLN A 322 -11.42 17.14 -18.12
N ALA A 323 -11.95 16.02 -18.61
CA ALA A 323 -13.37 15.89 -18.93
C ALA A 323 -14.25 16.09 -17.69
N LYS A 324 -13.90 15.47 -16.56
CA LYS A 324 -14.63 15.66 -15.29
C LYS A 324 -14.58 17.11 -14.80
N GLU A 325 -13.44 17.78 -14.94
CA GLU A 325 -13.33 19.19 -14.58
C GLU A 325 -14.13 20.07 -15.54
N ALA A 326 -14.17 19.75 -16.83
CA ALA A 326 -14.99 20.47 -17.83
C ALA A 326 -16.49 20.48 -17.46
N GLU A 327 -17.02 19.34 -16.99
CA GLU A 327 -18.40 19.28 -16.48
C GLU A 327 -18.61 20.20 -15.26
N ALA A 328 -17.66 20.18 -14.32
CA ALA A 328 -17.72 21.04 -13.14
C ALA A 328 -17.62 22.54 -13.50
N VAL A 329 -16.78 22.88 -14.50
CA VAL A 329 -16.66 24.22 -15.06
C VAL A 329 -17.97 24.65 -15.74
N ALA A 330 -18.58 23.77 -16.54
CA ALA A 330 -19.87 24.07 -17.20
C ALA A 330 -20.97 24.35 -16.15
N ASP A 331 -21.03 23.62 -15.06
CA ASP A 331 -21.98 23.87 -13.98
C ASP A 331 -21.64 25.15 -13.19
N HIS A 332 -20.35 25.47 -13.07
CA HIS A 332 -19.92 26.75 -12.51
C HIS A 332 -20.37 27.93 -13.41
N ILE A 333 -20.19 27.84 -14.72
CA ILE A 333 -20.64 28.85 -15.68
C ILE A 333 -22.13 29.08 -15.56
N LYS A 334 -22.97 28.04 -15.51
CA LYS A 334 -24.42 28.17 -15.31
C LYS A 334 -24.74 28.96 -14.04
N ARG A 335 -24.02 28.67 -12.93
CA ARG A 335 -24.22 29.40 -11.66
C ARG A 335 -23.78 30.85 -11.74
N VAL A 336 -22.67 31.15 -12.41
CA VAL A 336 -22.20 32.53 -12.64
C VAL A 336 -23.18 33.31 -13.51
N HIS A 337 -23.62 32.74 -14.61
CA HIS A 337 -24.55 33.35 -15.53
C HIS A 337 -25.97 33.57 -14.93
N ALA A 338 -26.35 32.77 -13.92
CA ALA A 338 -27.63 32.97 -13.22
C ALA A 338 -27.61 34.20 -12.27
N ARG A 339 -26.44 34.75 -11.95
CA ARG A 339 -26.32 35.93 -11.08
C ARG A 339 -26.40 37.21 -11.91
N TRP A 340 -27.18 38.16 -11.41
CA TRP A 340 -27.29 39.48 -11.92
C TRP A 340 -26.97 40.48 -10.81
N PHE A 341 -26.28 41.55 -11.12
CA PHE A 341 -25.77 42.55 -10.18
C PHE A 341 -26.33 43.92 -10.52
N ALA A 342 -26.80 44.67 -9.50
CA ALA A 342 -27.31 45.99 -9.66
C ALA A 342 -26.21 47.05 -9.83
N CYS A 343 -25.01 46.79 -9.28
CA CYS A 343 -23.88 47.72 -9.35
C CYS A 343 -22.57 46.99 -9.69
N VAL A 344 -21.59 47.75 -10.17
CA VAL A 344 -20.25 47.28 -10.52
C VAL A 344 -19.53 46.69 -9.27
N ALA A 345 -19.64 47.35 -8.11
CA ALA A 345 -18.94 46.93 -6.92
C ALA A 345 -19.34 45.51 -6.46
N ASP A 346 -20.63 45.15 -6.54
CA ASP A 346 -21.10 43.80 -6.20
C ASP A 346 -20.63 42.78 -7.21
N ALA A 347 -20.56 43.13 -8.49
CA ALA A 347 -20.07 42.27 -9.54
C ALA A 347 -18.56 42.03 -9.42
N ASP A 348 -17.78 43.06 -9.13
CA ASP A 348 -16.33 42.97 -8.91
C ASP A 348 -16.01 42.14 -7.65
N ALA A 349 -16.76 42.31 -6.56
CA ALA A 349 -16.63 41.51 -5.36
C ALA A 349 -16.89 39.99 -5.62
N ALA A 350 -17.92 39.69 -6.43
CA ALA A 350 -18.22 38.33 -6.84
C ALA A 350 -17.15 37.77 -7.78
N MET A 351 -16.61 38.57 -8.69
CA MET A 351 -15.51 38.18 -9.57
C MET A 351 -14.25 37.87 -8.77
N ALA A 352 -13.89 38.72 -7.80
CA ALA A 352 -12.76 38.47 -6.87
C ALA A 352 -12.94 37.21 -6.05
N GLU A 353 -14.17 36.89 -5.61
CA GLU A 353 -14.50 35.63 -4.92
C GLU A 353 -14.23 34.43 -5.82
N TYR A 354 -14.70 34.46 -7.08
CA TYR A 354 -14.50 33.36 -8.04
C TYR A 354 -13.04 33.15 -8.44
N GLU A 355 -12.27 34.22 -8.55
CA GLU A 355 -10.83 34.18 -8.82
C GLU A 355 -9.98 33.83 -7.58
N GLY A 356 -10.58 33.62 -6.43
CA GLY A 356 -9.89 33.29 -5.19
C GLY A 356 -9.13 34.48 -4.55
N ARG A 357 -9.38 35.70 -5.05
CA ARG A 357 -8.78 36.96 -4.52
C ARG A 357 -9.58 37.58 -3.38
N GLY A 358 -10.83 37.14 -3.21
CA GLY A 358 -11.72 37.61 -2.13
C GLY A 358 -11.66 36.74 -0.87
N PRO A 359 -12.24 37.20 0.26
CA PRO A 359 -12.44 36.37 1.43
C PRO A 359 -13.39 35.22 1.07
N GLY A 360 -12.86 33.98 1.11
CA GLY A 360 -13.63 32.80 0.78
C GLY A 360 -14.84 32.63 1.69
N ARG A 361 -15.98 32.22 1.14
CA ARG A 361 -17.20 31.92 1.89
C ARG A 361 -16.89 30.87 2.98
N ARG A 362 -17.10 31.17 4.26
CA ARG A 362 -16.74 30.34 5.42
C ARG A 362 -15.22 30.05 5.55
N GLY A 363 -14.33 30.98 5.12
CA GLY A 363 -12.88 30.84 5.28
C GLY A 363 -12.20 29.84 4.32
N ARG A 364 -12.93 29.28 3.34
CA ARG A 364 -12.35 28.42 2.32
C ARG A 364 -12.21 29.20 1.00
N ARG A 365 -10.98 29.31 0.49
CA ARG A 365 -10.73 29.82 -0.85
C ARG A 365 -11.22 28.79 -1.90
N PRO A 366 -11.81 29.21 -3.04
CA PRO A 366 -12.08 28.31 -4.15
C PRO A 366 -10.80 27.60 -4.56
N ARG A 367 -10.87 26.29 -4.86
CA ARG A 367 -9.73 25.58 -5.44
C ARG A 367 -9.54 26.10 -6.87
N PRO A 368 -8.32 26.47 -7.29
CA PRO A 368 -8.06 26.80 -8.68
C PRO A 368 -8.36 25.58 -9.57
N TRP A 369 -8.90 25.86 -10.76
CA TRP A 369 -9.06 24.85 -11.79
C TRP A 369 -7.70 24.33 -12.23
N ARG A 370 -7.56 23.05 -12.37
CA ARG A 370 -6.26 22.42 -12.65
C ARG A 370 -5.99 22.25 -14.13
N TYR A 371 -7.05 21.99 -14.90
CA TYR A 371 -7.00 21.63 -16.31
C TYR A 371 -7.64 22.69 -17.22
N HIS A 372 -8.22 23.73 -16.63
CA HIS A 372 -8.87 24.82 -17.35
C HIS A 372 -8.46 26.16 -16.77
N ALA A 373 -8.14 27.11 -17.66
CA ALA A 373 -8.04 28.51 -17.31
C ALA A 373 -9.44 29.13 -17.41
N VAL A 374 -9.97 29.64 -16.30
CA VAL A 374 -11.28 30.28 -16.23
C VAL A 374 -11.08 31.76 -15.93
N ARG A 375 -11.51 32.61 -16.83
CA ARG A 375 -11.42 34.06 -16.72
C ARG A 375 -12.81 34.68 -16.70
N TYR A 376 -12.97 35.77 -15.97
CA TYR A 376 -14.25 36.46 -15.82
C TYR A 376 -14.14 37.86 -16.39
N ARG A 377 -15.21 38.32 -17.05
CA ARG A 377 -15.29 39.65 -17.59
C ARG A 377 -16.65 40.26 -17.23
N LEU A 378 -16.64 41.52 -16.77
CA LEU A 378 -17.85 42.26 -16.52
C LEU A 378 -18.52 42.68 -17.82
N VAL A 379 -19.84 42.43 -17.95
CA VAL A 379 -20.65 42.85 -19.08
C VAL A 379 -21.91 43.54 -18.57
N THR A 380 -22.36 44.58 -19.28
CA THR A 380 -23.65 45.24 -19.02
C THR A 380 -24.79 44.32 -19.44
N ASP A 381 -25.86 44.29 -18.67
CA ASP A 381 -27.06 43.51 -18.97
C ASP A 381 -28.32 44.28 -18.58
N THR A 382 -29.41 43.97 -19.23
CA THR A 382 -30.71 44.56 -18.93
C THR A 382 -31.73 43.47 -18.66
N ARG A 383 -32.48 43.60 -17.57
CA ARG A 383 -33.56 42.68 -17.24
C ARG A 383 -34.90 43.39 -17.08
N ARG A 384 -35.99 42.71 -17.39
CA ARG A 384 -37.31 43.18 -17.07
C ARG A 384 -37.63 42.92 -15.61
N THR A 385 -38.02 43.96 -14.86
CA THR A 385 -38.42 43.84 -13.46
C THR A 385 -39.73 43.07 -13.36
N ARG A 386 -39.79 42.03 -12.53
CA ARG A 386 -41.07 41.39 -12.18
C ARG A 386 -41.84 42.33 -11.24
N ARG A 387 -42.95 42.90 -11.71
CA ARG A 387 -43.86 43.65 -10.83
C ARG A 387 -44.42 42.67 -9.75
N ALA A 388 -44.02 42.86 -8.52
CA ALA A 388 -44.65 42.21 -7.37
C ALA A 388 -45.98 42.96 -7.09
N ARG A 389 -47.07 42.59 -7.81
CA ARG A 389 -48.43 43.04 -7.43
C ARG A 389 -49.37 41.85 -7.34
N ARG A 390 -49.91 41.64 -6.13
CA ARG A 390 -51.15 40.87 -5.94
C ARG A 390 -52.29 41.69 -6.59
N GLY A 391 -52.84 41.20 -7.69
CA GLY A 391 -53.95 41.81 -8.42
C GLY A 391 -53.89 41.59 -9.94
N ARG A 392 -55.04 41.74 -10.63
CA ARG A 392 -55.17 41.52 -12.07
C ARG A 392 -54.21 42.42 -12.83
N PRO A 393 -53.32 41.90 -13.72
CA PRO A 393 -52.32 42.72 -14.43
C PRO A 393 -53.03 43.77 -15.27
N ALA A 394 -52.62 45.03 -15.16
CA ALA A 394 -53.05 46.14 -16.05
C ALA A 394 -52.54 45.82 -17.47
N LYS A 395 -53.42 46.01 -18.44
CA LYS A 395 -53.34 45.48 -19.79
C LYS A 395 -52.31 46.11 -20.71
N MET A 396 -51.46 47.07 -20.32
CA MET A 396 -50.76 47.82 -21.37
C MET A 396 -49.34 48.37 -21.14
N ASP A 397 -48.62 48.08 -20.07
CA ASP A 397 -47.21 48.51 -19.99
C ASP A 397 -46.27 47.35 -19.80
N PRO A 398 -45.30 47.10 -20.69
CA PRO A 398 -44.21 46.18 -20.46
C PRO A 398 -43.47 46.58 -19.15
N PRO A 399 -43.06 45.61 -18.30
CA PRO A 399 -42.34 45.94 -17.07
C PRO A 399 -41.09 46.76 -17.42
N PRO A 400 -40.73 47.78 -16.61
CA PRO A 400 -39.57 48.60 -16.90
C PRO A 400 -38.30 47.77 -16.98
N LEU A 401 -37.42 48.17 -17.90
CA LEU A 401 -36.07 47.62 -18.05
C LEU A 401 -35.18 48.20 -16.94
N GLU A 402 -34.49 47.32 -16.25
CA GLU A 402 -33.48 47.65 -15.24
C GLU A 402 -32.09 47.30 -15.82
N SER A 403 -31.19 48.27 -15.86
CA SER A 403 -29.81 48.07 -16.29
C SER A 403 -28.96 47.61 -15.14
N GLY A 404 -28.07 46.69 -15.38
CA GLY A 404 -27.14 46.14 -14.41
C GLY A 404 -26.00 45.37 -15.07
N TYR A 405 -25.49 44.40 -14.37
CA TYR A 405 -24.27 43.72 -14.80
C TYR A 405 -24.38 42.20 -14.64
N ARG A 406 -23.66 41.47 -15.49
CA ARG A 406 -23.37 40.05 -15.39
C ARG A 406 -21.89 39.79 -15.59
N LEU A 407 -21.45 38.62 -15.20
CA LEU A 407 -20.10 38.13 -15.50
C LEU A 407 -20.16 37.18 -16.72
N ALA A 408 -19.44 37.55 -17.78
CA ALA A 408 -19.11 36.63 -18.85
C ALA A 408 -17.93 35.76 -18.41
N VAL A 409 -17.96 34.49 -18.79
CA VAL A 409 -16.93 33.51 -18.42
C VAL A 409 -16.26 33.01 -19.70
N GLU A 410 -14.95 33.13 -19.76
CA GLU A 410 -14.11 32.60 -20.81
C GLU A 410 -13.34 31.41 -20.24
N VAL A 411 -13.33 30.30 -21.00
CA VAL A 411 -12.69 29.04 -20.55
C VAL A 411 -11.76 28.57 -21.66
N GLU A 412 -10.54 28.25 -21.26
CA GLU A 412 -9.52 27.69 -22.11
C GLU A 412 -8.99 26.39 -21.47
N ALA A 413 -8.97 25.30 -22.22
CA ALA A 413 -8.34 24.06 -21.74
C ALA A 413 -6.82 24.25 -21.73
N LEU A 414 -6.20 23.89 -20.58
CA LEU A 414 -4.75 23.89 -20.46
C LEU A 414 -4.16 22.69 -21.20
N ALA A 415 -3.17 22.92 -22.05
CA ALA A 415 -2.49 21.85 -22.77
C ALA A 415 -1.77 20.91 -21.80
N ASN A 416 -1.84 19.62 -22.05
CA ASN A 416 -0.98 18.63 -21.44
C ASN A 416 0.28 18.49 -22.29
N ALA A 417 1.44 18.58 -21.67
CA ALA A 417 2.66 18.19 -22.34
C ALA A 417 2.70 16.65 -22.39
N GLU A 418 2.31 16.03 -23.50
CA GLU A 418 2.35 14.58 -23.71
C GLU A 418 3.77 14.02 -23.47
N GLU A 419 4.78 14.81 -23.75
CA GLU A 419 6.19 14.52 -23.53
C GLU A 419 6.55 14.26 -22.05
N ASP A 420 5.73 14.74 -21.10
CA ASP A 420 5.93 14.55 -19.67
C ASP A 420 5.40 13.21 -19.16
N ASN A 421 4.70 12.45 -20.00
CA ASN A 421 4.11 11.17 -19.62
C ASN A 421 5.08 10.00 -19.83
N GLY A 422 4.90 8.96 -19.01
CA GLY A 422 5.60 7.67 -19.19
C GLY A 422 6.95 7.56 -18.51
N TRP A 423 7.46 8.63 -17.90
CA TRP A 423 8.79 8.64 -17.31
C TRP A 423 8.81 8.08 -15.89
N THR A 424 9.86 7.30 -15.62
CA THR A 424 10.16 6.70 -14.31
C THR A 424 11.67 6.74 -14.10
N VAL A 425 12.11 7.00 -12.87
CA VAL A 425 13.52 7.01 -12.50
C VAL A 425 13.71 6.05 -11.34
N LEU A 426 14.54 5.03 -11.54
CA LEU A 426 15.00 4.12 -10.50
C LEU A 426 16.35 4.59 -9.99
N ALA A 427 16.56 4.56 -8.68
CA ALA A 427 17.86 4.72 -8.04
C ALA A 427 18.37 3.35 -7.62
N THR A 428 19.65 3.09 -7.82
CA THR A 428 20.27 1.82 -7.43
C THR A 428 21.71 2.00 -7.00
N THR A 429 22.15 1.17 -6.05
CA THR A 429 23.56 1.04 -5.65
C THR A 429 24.29 -0.05 -6.45
N VAL A 430 23.58 -0.80 -7.31
CA VAL A 430 24.18 -1.80 -8.21
C VAL A 430 25.13 -1.13 -9.18
N SER A 431 26.39 -1.54 -9.19
CA SER A 431 27.38 -1.00 -10.14
C SER A 431 27.05 -1.40 -11.59
N GLY A 432 27.55 -0.63 -12.56
CA GLY A 432 27.37 -0.94 -13.98
C GLY A 432 28.04 -2.26 -14.42
N GLU A 433 29.06 -2.70 -13.69
CA GLU A 433 29.75 -3.96 -13.94
C GLU A 433 28.98 -5.17 -13.38
N SER A 434 28.19 -4.97 -12.33
CA SER A 434 27.49 -6.03 -11.60
C SER A 434 26.03 -6.25 -12.02
N GLY A 435 25.46 -5.42 -12.91
CA GLY A 435 24.11 -5.60 -13.42
C GLY A 435 23.73 -4.64 -14.54
N ALA A 436 23.07 -5.18 -15.56
CA ALA A 436 22.55 -4.40 -16.69
C ALA A 436 21.29 -3.59 -16.29
N ASP A 437 20.99 -2.50 -17.01
CA ASP A 437 19.79 -1.69 -16.80
C ASP A 437 18.49 -2.50 -16.90
N VAL A 438 18.48 -3.52 -17.78
CA VAL A 438 17.35 -4.42 -17.94
C VAL A 438 17.08 -5.25 -16.68
N GLU A 439 18.12 -5.73 -16.01
CA GLU A 439 18.00 -6.53 -14.78
C GLU A 439 17.44 -5.67 -13.63
N ILE A 440 17.93 -4.44 -13.51
CA ILE A 440 17.44 -3.46 -12.51
C ILE A 440 15.95 -3.19 -12.73
N LEU A 441 15.56 -2.94 -13.98
CA LEU A 441 14.17 -2.68 -14.33
C LEU A 441 13.28 -3.91 -14.06
N GLN A 442 13.73 -5.11 -14.43
CA GLN A 442 12.98 -6.35 -14.19
C GLN A 442 12.82 -6.62 -12.70
N ALA A 443 13.89 -6.55 -11.91
CA ALA A 443 13.82 -6.73 -10.46
C ALA A 443 12.83 -5.76 -9.81
N TYR A 444 12.79 -4.49 -10.27
CA TYR A 444 11.80 -3.53 -9.79
C TYR A 444 10.36 -3.89 -10.24
N GLN A 445 10.17 -4.33 -11.48
CA GLN A 445 8.84 -4.74 -11.98
C GLN A 445 8.28 -5.95 -11.23
N ASP A 446 9.13 -6.87 -10.79
CA ASP A 446 8.75 -8.07 -10.07
C ASP A 446 8.16 -7.75 -8.68
N GLN A 447 8.44 -6.58 -8.10
CA GLN A 447 7.84 -6.14 -6.84
C GLN A 447 6.31 -6.17 -6.89
N ASN A 448 5.70 -5.77 -7.99
CA ASN A 448 4.24 -5.77 -8.15
C ASN A 448 3.63 -7.18 -8.21
N THR A 449 4.41 -8.18 -8.60
CA THR A 449 3.97 -9.57 -8.72
C THR A 449 4.31 -10.42 -7.50
N THR A 450 5.20 -9.93 -6.64
CA THR A 450 5.68 -10.66 -5.46
C THR A 450 5.03 -10.19 -4.16
N VAL A 451 5.12 -8.91 -3.81
CA VAL A 451 4.64 -8.38 -2.52
C VAL A 451 3.14 -8.05 -2.54
N GLU A 452 2.65 -7.41 -3.61
CA GLU A 452 1.25 -6.98 -3.68
C GLU A 452 0.22 -8.12 -3.57
N PRO A 453 0.40 -9.30 -4.21
CA PRO A 453 -0.51 -10.42 -4.03
C PRO A 453 -0.60 -10.89 -2.58
N GLY A 454 0.54 -10.94 -1.88
CA GLY A 454 0.61 -11.29 -0.46
C GLY A 454 -0.19 -10.30 0.41
N PHE A 455 -0.03 -8.99 0.19
CA PHE A 455 -0.83 -7.99 0.90
C PHE A 455 -2.32 -8.09 0.59
N ARG A 456 -2.68 -8.32 -0.66
CA ARG A 456 -4.08 -8.52 -1.05
C ARG A 456 -4.68 -9.74 -0.36
N TRP A 457 -3.91 -10.81 -0.23
CA TRP A 457 -4.33 -12.00 0.49
C TRP A 457 -4.50 -11.73 1.99
N ILE A 458 -3.53 -11.09 2.65
CA ILE A 458 -3.61 -10.72 4.08
C ILE A 458 -4.83 -9.83 4.36
N LYS A 459 -5.12 -8.88 3.48
CA LYS A 459 -6.25 -7.95 3.62
C LYS A 459 -7.62 -8.58 3.28
N ASN A 460 -7.64 -9.79 2.76
CA ASN A 460 -8.89 -10.50 2.54
C ASN A 460 -9.63 -10.64 3.89
N PRO A 461 -10.92 -10.24 3.98
CA PRO A 461 -11.73 -10.42 5.21
C PRO A 461 -11.74 -11.86 5.73
N ALA A 462 -11.53 -12.85 4.87
CA ALA A 462 -11.40 -14.24 5.28
C ALA A 462 -10.09 -14.55 6.02
N ALA A 463 -9.01 -13.75 5.84
CA ALA A 463 -7.71 -14.01 6.46
C ALA A 463 -7.56 -13.32 7.82
N ILE A 464 -7.72 -12.00 7.93
CA ILE A 464 -7.43 -11.29 9.19
C ILE A 464 -8.53 -10.31 9.62
N ALA A 465 -9.35 -9.78 8.72
CA ALA A 465 -10.34 -8.75 9.07
C ALA A 465 -11.72 -9.35 9.38
N PRO A 466 -12.48 -8.81 10.36
CA PRO A 466 -12.08 -7.76 11.29
C PRO A 466 -11.31 -8.31 12.51
N VAL A 467 -10.30 -7.55 12.99
CA VAL A 467 -9.55 -7.89 14.20
C VAL A 467 -10.26 -7.32 15.41
N TRP A 468 -10.61 -8.18 16.37
CA TRP A 468 -11.34 -7.86 17.60
C TRP A 468 -10.52 -8.13 18.88
N LEU A 469 -9.22 -8.35 18.75
CA LEU A 469 -8.34 -8.57 19.87
C LEU A 469 -8.07 -7.24 20.59
N GLU A 470 -8.21 -7.22 21.93
CA GLU A 470 -8.00 -6.02 22.73
C GLU A 470 -6.51 -5.74 22.97
N LYS A 471 -5.71 -6.80 23.17
CA LYS A 471 -4.30 -6.68 23.53
C LYS A 471 -3.40 -6.48 22.29
N PRO A 472 -2.61 -5.38 22.22
CA PRO A 472 -1.71 -5.12 21.12
C PRO A 472 -0.70 -6.26 20.83
N GLU A 473 -0.16 -6.91 21.86
CA GLU A 473 0.72 -8.07 21.74
C GLU A 473 0.03 -9.25 21.03
N ARG A 474 -1.24 -9.49 21.31
CA ARG A 474 -2.02 -10.54 20.63
C ARG A 474 -2.35 -10.18 19.18
N ILE A 475 -2.58 -8.88 18.90
CA ILE A 475 -2.73 -8.39 17.54
C ILE A 475 -1.47 -8.66 16.73
N ALA A 476 -0.31 -8.34 17.29
CA ALA A 476 0.97 -8.60 16.64
C ALA A 476 1.21 -10.10 16.39
N ALA A 477 0.90 -10.95 17.37
CA ALA A 477 1.03 -12.40 17.23
C ALA A 477 0.04 -12.96 16.18
N LEU A 478 -1.21 -12.46 16.13
CA LEU A 478 -2.17 -12.86 15.09
C LEU A 478 -1.72 -12.42 13.68
N ALA A 479 -1.17 -11.22 13.56
CA ALA A 479 -0.60 -10.74 12.30
C ALA A 479 0.54 -11.65 11.84
N MET A 480 1.43 -12.06 12.77
CA MET A 480 2.50 -13.02 12.48
C MET A 480 1.94 -14.37 12.01
N LEU A 481 0.91 -14.91 12.67
CA LEU A 481 0.27 -16.16 12.26
C LEU A 481 -0.41 -16.05 10.88
N THR A 482 -0.95 -14.90 10.55
CA THR A 482 -1.51 -14.63 9.22
C THR A 482 -0.40 -14.64 8.16
N VAL A 483 0.76 -14.03 8.44
CA VAL A 483 1.92 -14.07 7.54
C VAL A 483 2.53 -15.48 7.47
N LEU A 484 2.50 -16.26 8.56
CA LEU A 484 2.85 -17.69 8.51
C LEU A 484 1.88 -18.48 7.63
N GLY A 485 0.58 -18.16 7.68
CA GLY A 485 -0.41 -18.68 6.74
C GLY A 485 -0.09 -18.33 5.28
N LEU A 486 0.35 -17.09 5.02
CA LEU A 486 0.80 -16.68 3.69
C LEU A 486 2.05 -17.46 3.25
N LEU A 487 3.02 -17.68 4.13
CA LEU A 487 4.22 -18.49 3.85
C LEU A 487 3.86 -19.92 3.47
N VAL A 488 2.85 -20.50 4.09
CA VAL A 488 2.37 -21.86 3.77
C VAL A 488 1.58 -21.90 2.46
N TYR A 489 0.95 -20.77 2.09
CA TYR A 489 0.15 -20.63 0.87
C TYR A 489 0.99 -20.32 -0.37
N SER A 490 2.10 -19.58 -0.23
CA SER A 490 3.05 -19.23 -1.29
C SER A 490 3.91 -20.41 -1.71
#